data_85c4b9366dcbf5cf3601e2a5908a3f54
#
_entry.id   85c4b9366dcbf5cf3601e2a5908a3f54
#
_cell.length_a   1.000
_cell.length_b   1.000
_cell.length_c   1.000
_cell.angle_alpha   90.00
_cell.angle_beta   90.00
_cell.angle_gamma   90.00
#
_symmetry.space_group_name_H-M   'P 1'
#
loop_
_entity.id
_entity.type
_entity.pdbx_description
1 polymer ?
#
loop_
_entity_poly.entity_id
_entity_poly.type
_entity_poly.pdbx_seq_one_letter_code
_entity_poly.pdbx_strand_id
1 'polypeptide(L)'
;MTDKKLISSLQGLRAVAFLSVVLSHCGAPWLGPWAITVFVALSGFLMTCNYYDRPRTAPGLRSAIAFSLKKIRKLYPLHLIMMAAALLFVLKWLLAQPSARGVLSCAAQLVVSIFLLQTWIPSSRFWFCLNGVAWYLSVQAFLYAIFPPLLVVLKKADARRLRCIAAVIFCVQCLASYYNRVGTGYGSQPYSIPTRT
;
A
#
# COMPACT_ATOMS: atom_id res chain seq x y z
N MET A 1 19.30 -22.18 0.05
CA MET A 1 19.53 -21.70 -1.34
C MET A 1 18.17 -21.57 -2.01
N THR A 2 17.70 -20.38 -2.23
CA THR A 2 16.44 -20.17 -2.98
C THR A 2 16.76 -20.49 -4.44
N ASP A 3 16.06 -21.45 -5.00
CA ASP A 3 16.29 -21.92 -6.37
C ASP A 3 16.09 -20.74 -7.35
N LYS A 4 17.07 -20.53 -8.26
CA LYS A 4 17.03 -19.45 -9.27
C LYS A 4 15.75 -19.52 -10.12
N LYS A 5 15.24 -20.73 -10.40
CA LYS A 5 13.98 -20.94 -11.13
C LYS A 5 12.77 -20.39 -10.36
N LEU A 6 12.71 -20.59 -9.04
CA LEU A 6 11.62 -20.05 -8.19
C LEU A 6 11.61 -18.53 -8.23
N ILE A 7 12.79 -17.90 -8.09
CA ILE A 7 12.93 -16.45 -8.17
C ILE A 7 12.48 -15.91 -9.54
N SER A 8 12.84 -16.59 -10.63
CA SER A 8 12.45 -16.21 -11.99
C SER A 8 10.92 -16.29 -12.16
N SER A 9 10.27 -17.37 -11.70
CA SER A 9 8.80 -17.52 -11.77
C SER A 9 8.07 -16.44 -10.97
N LEU A 10 8.59 -16.06 -9.80
CA LEU A 10 8.04 -14.98 -8.98
C LEU A 10 8.21 -13.61 -9.63
N GLN A 11 9.29 -13.38 -10.37
CA GLN A 11 9.46 -12.16 -11.18
C GLN A 11 8.44 -12.09 -12.32
N GLY A 12 8.19 -13.22 -13.00
CA GLY A 12 7.13 -13.32 -14.00
C GLY A 12 5.74 -12.96 -13.44
N LEU A 13 5.40 -13.51 -12.26
CA LEU A 13 4.14 -13.20 -11.59
C LEU A 13 4.05 -11.70 -11.21
N ARG A 14 5.16 -11.08 -10.80
CA ARG A 14 5.21 -9.62 -10.55
C ARG A 14 4.97 -8.81 -11.82
N ALA A 15 5.52 -9.25 -12.96
CA ALA A 15 5.30 -8.58 -14.24
C ALA A 15 3.83 -8.65 -14.66
N VAL A 16 3.19 -9.82 -14.53
CA VAL A 16 1.74 -9.98 -14.79
C VAL A 16 0.91 -9.10 -13.86
N ALA A 17 1.21 -9.06 -12.57
CA ALA A 17 0.54 -8.19 -11.62
C ALA A 17 0.73 -6.70 -11.97
N PHE A 18 1.93 -6.30 -12.41
CA PHE A 18 2.19 -4.93 -12.86
C PHE A 18 1.33 -4.56 -14.08
N LEU A 19 1.30 -5.42 -15.10
CA LEU A 19 0.45 -5.21 -16.28
C LEU A 19 -1.04 -5.12 -15.89
N SER A 20 -1.48 -5.93 -14.93
CA SER A 20 -2.84 -5.87 -14.40
C SER A 20 -3.16 -4.53 -13.73
N VAL A 21 -2.20 -3.91 -13.01
CA VAL A 21 -2.35 -2.55 -12.47
C VAL A 21 -2.49 -1.54 -13.61
N VAL A 22 -1.64 -1.61 -14.64
CA VAL A 22 -1.73 -0.72 -15.80
C VAL A 22 -3.09 -0.84 -16.48
N LEU A 23 -3.53 -2.07 -16.77
CA LEU A 23 -4.83 -2.33 -17.39
C LEU A 23 -6.00 -1.85 -16.51
N SER A 24 -5.86 -1.92 -15.18
CA SER A 24 -6.91 -1.41 -14.28
C SER A 24 -7.12 0.10 -14.41
N HIS A 25 -6.09 0.84 -14.76
CA HIS A 25 -6.17 2.27 -15.04
C HIS A 25 -6.59 2.58 -16.49
N CYS A 26 -6.55 1.57 -17.38
CA CYS A 26 -6.93 1.70 -18.79
C CYS A 26 -8.35 1.17 -19.10
N GLY A 27 -9.20 0.97 -18.10
CA GLY A 27 -10.59 0.56 -18.30
C GLY A 27 -10.95 -0.84 -17.80
N ALA A 28 -10.02 -1.55 -17.11
CA ALA A 28 -10.27 -2.84 -16.50
C ALA A 28 -10.13 -2.79 -14.96
N PRO A 29 -10.97 -2.00 -14.25
CA PRO A 29 -10.78 -1.69 -12.82
C PRO A 29 -10.78 -2.93 -11.91
N TRP A 30 -11.43 -4.02 -12.32
CA TRP A 30 -11.46 -5.28 -11.55
C TRP A 30 -10.09 -5.96 -11.40
N LEU A 31 -9.11 -5.65 -12.25
CA LEU A 31 -7.76 -6.20 -12.17
C LEU A 31 -6.92 -5.57 -11.05
N GLY A 32 -7.23 -4.35 -10.62
CA GLY A 32 -6.47 -3.60 -9.61
C GLY A 32 -6.37 -4.32 -8.26
N PRO A 33 -7.49 -4.69 -7.61
CA PRO A 33 -7.47 -5.35 -6.30
C PRO A 33 -6.70 -6.66 -6.30
N TRP A 34 -6.85 -7.48 -7.35
CA TRP A 34 -6.09 -8.72 -7.53
C TRP A 34 -4.58 -8.44 -7.61
N ALA A 35 -4.18 -7.51 -8.45
CA ALA A 35 -2.78 -7.18 -8.66
C ALA A 35 -2.09 -6.67 -7.38
N ILE A 36 -2.76 -5.80 -6.62
CA ILE A 36 -2.26 -5.28 -5.36
C ILE A 36 -2.09 -6.41 -4.33
N THR A 37 -3.07 -7.31 -4.24
CA THR A 37 -2.99 -8.48 -3.35
C THR A 37 -1.77 -9.33 -3.68
N VAL A 38 -1.54 -9.61 -4.97
CA VAL A 38 -0.35 -10.35 -5.42
C VAL A 38 0.95 -9.62 -5.06
N PHE A 39 1.02 -8.30 -5.25
CA PHE A 39 2.22 -7.52 -4.87
C PHE A 39 2.51 -7.57 -3.38
N VAL A 40 1.50 -7.44 -2.53
CA VAL A 40 1.67 -7.49 -1.07
C VAL A 40 2.13 -8.88 -0.64
N ALA A 41 1.47 -9.93 -1.14
CA ALA A 41 1.82 -11.32 -0.84
C ALA A 41 3.26 -11.66 -1.27
N LEU A 42 3.64 -11.32 -2.51
CA LEU A 42 4.99 -11.53 -3.02
C LEU A 42 6.04 -10.72 -2.25
N SER A 43 5.72 -9.51 -1.85
CA SER A 43 6.62 -8.68 -1.05
C SER A 43 6.89 -9.33 0.31
N GLY A 44 5.85 -9.80 1.00
CA GLY A 44 5.98 -10.50 2.28
C GLY A 44 6.78 -11.81 2.14
N PHE A 45 6.45 -12.63 1.13
CA PHE A 45 7.13 -13.89 0.86
C PHE A 45 8.63 -13.68 0.57
N LEU A 46 8.97 -12.82 -0.40
CA LEU A 46 10.36 -12.56 -0.77
C LEU A 46 11.15 -11.91 0.36
N MET A 47 10.52 -11.06 1.16
CA MET A 47 11.15 -10.51 2.34
C MET A 47 11.46 -11.60 3.35
N THR A 48 10.53 -12.50 3.61
CA THR A 48 10.75 -13.63 4.52
C THR A 48 11.90 -14.51 4.01
N CYS A 49 11.89 -14.91 2.75
CA CYS A 49 12.99 -15.68 2.16
C CYS A 49 14.36 -14.99 2.29
N ASN A 50 14.40 -13.67 2.07
CA ASN A 50 15.67 -12.94 2.10
C ASN A 50 16.21 -12.62 3.50
N TYR A 51 15.33 -12.55 4.51
CA TYR A 51 15.70 -12.10 5.85
C TYR A 51 15.54 -13.19 6.92
N TYR A 52 15.01 -14.36 6.58
CA TYR A 52 14.79 -15.43 7.55
C TYR A 52 16.08 -15.85 8.26
N ASP A 53 17.17 -16.09 7.52
CA ASP A 53 18.44 -16.58 8.06
C ASP A 53 19.42 -15.46 8.45
N ARG A 54 19.07 -14.19 8.19
CA ARG A 54 19.96 -13.07 8.52
C ARG A 54 19.97 -12.79 10.02
N PRO A 55 21.13 -12.36 10.57
CA PRO A 55 21.22 -11.94 11.96
C PRO A 55 20.21 -10.80 12.21
N ARG A 56 19.57 -10.86 13.38
CA ARG A 56 18.50 -9.96 13.76
C ARG A 56 19.00 -8.51 13.83
N THR A 57 18.36 -7.61 13.14
CA THR A 57 18.39 -6.20 13.54
C THR A 57 17.78 -6.10 14.95
N ALA A 58 18.41 -5.31 15.83
CA ALA A 58 17.95 -5.14 17.20
C ALA A 58 16.43 -4.87 17.25
N PRO A 59 15.68 -5.57 18.10
CA PRO A 59 14.25 -5.34 18.23
C PRO A 59 14.01 -3.93 18.79
N GLY A 60 13.22 -3.12 18.09
CA GLY A 60 12.86 -1.79 18.56
C GLY A 60 12.23 -0.92 17.46
N LEU A 61 11.48 0.09 17.88
CA LEU A 61 10.78 1.00 16.96
C LEU A 61 11.77 1.72 16.01
N ARG A 62 12.91 2.15 16.52
CA ARG A 62 13.95 2.83 15.73
C ARG A 62 14.48 1.93 14.60
N SER A 63 14.73 0.66 14.87
CA SER A 63 15.22 -0.29 13.85
C SER A 63 14.14 -0.62 12.83
N ALA A 64 12.87 -0.71 13.26
CA ALA A 64 11.72 -0.93 12.39
C ALA A 64 11.54 0.24 11.41
N ILE A 65 11.57 1.47 11.90
CA ILE A 65 11.50 2.68 11.06
C ILE A 65 12.71 2.75 10.10
N ALA A 66 13.92 2.55 10.60
CA ALA A 66 15.13 2.55 9.76
C ALA A 66 15.06 1.49 8.65
N PHE A 67 14.54 0.30 8.94
CA PHE A 67 14.31 -0.74 7.94
C PHE A 67 13.32 -0.30 6.88
N SER A 68 12.17 0.27 7.26
CA SER A 68 11.17 0.80 6.36
C SER A 68 11.74 1.89 5.46
N LEU A 69 12.41 2.89 6.02
CA LEU A 69 13.04 3.99 5.28
C LEU A 69 14.07 3.48 4.26
N LYS A 70 14.89 2.49 4.65
CA LYS A 70 15.86 1.85 3.74
C LYS A 70 15.17 1.21 2.53
N LYS A 71 13.98 0.62 2.71
CA LYS A 71 13.21 -0.01 1.63
C LYS A 71 12.53 1.01 0.73
N ILE A 72 11.95 2.06 1.30
CA ILE A 72 11.20 3.09 0.57
C ILE A 72 12.13 4.04 -0.17
N ARG A 73 13.35 4.25 0.30
CA ARG A 73 14.32 5.21 -0.25
C ARG A 73 14.43 5.18 -1.77
N LYS A 74 14.24 4.02 -2.41
CA LYS A 74 14.33 3.88 -3.87
C LYS A 74 13.13 4.48 -4.61
N LEU A 75 11.94 4.45 -4.00
CA LEU A 75 10.69 4.94 -4.60
C LEU A 75 10.35 6.36 -4.16
N TYR A 76 10.91 6.80 -3.04
CA TYR A 76 10.60 8.08 -2.43
C TYR A 76 10.92 9.30 -3.31
N PRO A 77 12.07 9.35 -4.04
CA PRO A 77 12.33 10.47 -4.95
C PRO A 77 11.29 10.59 -6.06
N LEU A 78 10.87 9.47 -6.65
CA LEU A 78 9.81 9.46 -7.66
C LEU A 78 8.48 9.96 -7.07
N HIS A 79 8.14 9.53 -5.84
CA HIS A 79 6.97 10.02 -5.13
C HIS A 79 7.00 11.56 -4.96
N LEU A 80 8.13 12.12 -4.55
CA LEU A 80 8.29 13.57 -4.38
C LEU A 80 8.14 14.33 -5.71
N ILE A 81 8.70 13.81 -6.81
CA ILE A 81 8.56 14.41 -8.14
C ILE A 81 7.09 14.44 -8.57
N MET A 82 6.40 13.30 -8.45
CA MET A 82 4.98 13.21 -8.81
C MET A 82 4.10 14.08 -7.91
N MET A 83 4.42 14.16 -6.62
CA MET A 83 3.73 15.04 -5.66
C MET A 83 3.96 16.51 -6.01
N ALA A 84 5.17 16.90 -6.37
CA ALA A 84 5.47 18.27 -6.81
C ALA A 84 4.71 18.63 -8.07
N ALA A 85 4.65 17.74 -9.06
CA ALA A 85 3.84 17.94 -10.25
C ALA A 85 2.36 18.13 -9.94
N ALA A 86 1.79 17.28 -9.08
CA ALA A 86 0.39 17.41 -8.63
C ALA A 86 0.15 18.72 -7.87
N LEU A 87 1.11 19.14 -7.02
CA LEU A 87 1.03 20.38 -6.27
C LEU A 87 0.93 21.61 -7.19
N LEU A 88 1.62 21.62 -8.33
CA LEU A 88 1.51 22.71 -9.31
C LEU A 88 0.08 22.89 -9.81
N PHE A 89 -0.66 21.81 -10.07
CA PHE A 89 -2.08 21.87 -10.47
C PHE A 89 -2.96 22.41 -9.33
N VAL A 90 -2.72 21.95 -8.10
CA VAL A 90 -3.47 22.42 -6.92
C VAL A 90 -3.22 23.91 -6.67
N LEU A 91 -1.96 24.37 -6.77
CA LEU A 91 -1.62 25.78 -6.61
C LEU A 91 -2.27 26.65 -7.69
N LYS A 92 -2.27 26.20 -8.96
CA LYS A 92 -2.97 26.90 -10.04
C LYS A 92 -4.47 27.05 -9.75
N TRP A 93 -5.11 26.01 -9.21
CA TRP A 93 -6.50 26.06 -8.81
C TRP A 93 -6.73 27.01 -7.62
N LEU A 94 -5.85 27.00 -6.60
CA LEU A 94 -5.92 27.89 -5.44
C LEU A 94 -5.74 29.36 -5.82
N LEU A 95 -4.90 29.66 -6.81
CA LEU A 95 -4.73 31.02 -7.35
C LEU A 95 -5.97 31.51 -8.09
N ALA A 96 -6.68 30.60 -8.77
CA ALA A 96 -7.92 30.92 -9.47
C ALA A 96 -9.11 31.09 -8.50
N GLN A 97 -9.10 30.40 -7.37
CA GLN A 97 -10.15 30.45 -6.32
C GLN A 97 -9.52 30.56 -4.93
N PRO A 98 -9.02 31.74 -4.54
CA PRO A 98 -8.34 31.92 -3.28
C PRO A 98 -9.26 31.63 -2.08
N SER A 99 -8.84 30.73 -1.20
CA SER A 99 -9.59 30.37 0.00
C SER A 99 -8.61 29.96 1.11
N ALA A 100 -8.73 30.58 2.27
CA ALA A 100 -7.92 30.23 3.44
C ALA A 100 -8.10 28.75 3.85
N ARG A 101 -9.32 28.22 3.73
CA ARG A 101 -9.59 26.78 3.97
C ARG A 101 -8.91 25.89 2.92
N GLY A 102 -8.88 26.34 1.66
CA GLY A 102 -8.19 25.61 0.57
C GLY A 102 -6.69 25.55 0.82
N VAL A 103 -6.07 26.65 1.18
CA VAL A 103 -4.64 26.72 1.50
C VAL A 103 -4.30 25.80 2.68
N LEU A 104 -5.06 25.88 3.78
CA LEU A 104 -4.84 25.03 4.96
C LEU A 104 -5.02 23.54 4.63
N SER A 105 -6.04 23.20 3.83
CA SER A 105 -6.26 21.81 3.38
C SER A 105 -5.10 21.31 2.52
N CYS A 106 -4.60 22.12 1.59
CA CYS A 106 -3.46 21.77 0.75
C CYS A 106 -2.19 21.57 1.61
N ALA A 107 -1.92 22.46 2.56
CA ALA A 107 -0.79 22.32 3.47
C ALA A 107 -0.87 21.03 4.31
N ALA A 108 -2.04 20.72 4.86
CA ALA A 108 -2.26 19.47 5.60
C ALA A 108 -2.05 18.22 4.71
N GLN A 109 -2.58 18.23 3.49
CA GLN A 109 -2.39 17.15 2.54
C GLN A 109 -0.91 16.97 2.15
N LEU A 110 -0.19 18.06 1.97
CA LEU A 110 1.23 18.06 1.66
C LEU A 110 2.05 17.41 2.78
N VAL A 111 1.83 17.85 4.03
CA VAL A 111 2.50 17.28 5.20
C VAL A 111 2.23 15.78 5.32
N VAL A 112 0.96 15.39 5.24
CA VAL A 112 0.54 13.99 5.34
C VAL A 112 1.14 13.13 4.23
N SER A 113 1.23 13.66 3.00
CA SER A 113 1.82 12.95 1.86
C SER A 113 3.34 12.83 1.95
N ILE A 114 4.05 13.85 2.43
CA ILE A 114 5.50 13.80 2.68
C ILE A 114 5.84 12.67 3.66
N PHE A 115 5.07 12.55 4.75
CA PHE A 115 5.30 11.52 5.76
C PHE A 115 4.66 10.16 5.42
N LEU A 116 4.02 10.01 4.25
CA LEU A 116 3.32 8.79 3.83
C LEU A 116 2.26 8.34 4.86
N LEU A 117 1.51 9.29 5.44
CA LEU A 117 0.48 9.04 6.44
C LEU A 117 -0.95 9.07 5.87
N GLN A 118 -1.12 9.30 4.58
CA GLN A 118 -2.41 9.56 3.94
C GLN A 118 -3.44 8.43 4.11
N THR A 119 -3.01 7.18 4.21
CA THR A 119 -3.92 6.03 4.40
C THR A 119 -4.28 5.76 5.85
N TRP A 120 -3.62 6.43 6.81
CA TRP A 120 -3.82 6.23 8.24
C TRP A 120 -4.79 7.25 8.85
N ILE A 121 -5.13 8.27 8.09
CA ILE A 121 -6.15 9.25 8.49
C ILE A 121 -7.50 8.77 7.95
N PRO A 122 -8.52 8.55 8.81
CA PRO A 122 -9.81 8.02 8.39
C PRO A 122 -10.67 9.09 7.68
N SER A 123 -10.15 9.65 6.59
CA SER A 123 -10.82 10.65 5.77
C SER A 123 -10.45 10.48 4.32
N SER A 124 -11.44 10.28 3.46
CA SER A 124 -11.27 10.13 2.01
C SER A 124 -10.55 11.31 1.35
N ARG A 125 -10.61 12.50 1.98
CA ARG A 125 -9.88 13.70 1.54
C ARG A 125 -8.36 13.49 1.50
N PHE A 126 -7.80 12.63 2.36
CA PHE A 126 -6.35 12.39 2.45
C PHE A 126 -5.91 11.16 1.66
N TRP A 127 -6.76 10.15 1.46
CA TRP A 127 -6.34 8.86 0.90
C TRP A 127 -5.70 8.98 -0.48
N PHE A 128 -6.27 9.85 -1.33
CA PHE A 128 -5.83 10.03 -2.72
C PHE A 128 -5.34 11.46 -3.00
N CYS A 129 -4.94 12.20 -1.96
CA CYS A 129 -4.51 13.58 -2.10
C CYS A 129 -3.18 13.68 -2.87
N LEU A 130 -3.01 14.74 -3.62
CA LEU A 130 -1.83 15.06 -4.43
C LEU A 130 -1.44 13.90 -5.37
N ASN A 131 -0.55 13.03 -4.95
CA ASN A 131 -0.18 11.84 -5.71
C ASN A 131 -1.10 10.67 -5.32
N GLY A 132 -2.20 10.50 -6.05
CA GLY A 132 -3.22 9.48 -5.75
C GLY A 132 -2.70 8.04 -5.72
N VAL A 133 -1.61 7.71 -6.41
CA VAL A 133 -1.01 6.36 -6.40
C VAL A 133 -0.20 6.10 -5.12
N ALA A 134 0.20 7.15 -4.40
CA ALA A 134 1.06 7.05 -3.23
C ALA A 134 0.39 6.39 -2.00
N TRP A 135 -0.93 6.18 -2.02
CA TRP A 135 -1.60 5.41 -0.97
C TRP A 135 -0.97 4.03 -0.77
N TYR A 136 -0.59 3.36 -1.87
CA TYR A 136 0.09 2.07 -1.81
C TYR A 136 1.46 2.17 -1.14
N LEU A 137 2.21 3.25 -1.41
CA LEU A 137 3.52 3.50 -0.80
C LEU A 137 3.40 3.72 0.72
N SER A 138 2.34 4.40 1.17
CA SER A 138 2.00 4.58 2.59
C SER A 138 1.75 3.24 3.29
N VAL A 139 0.91 2.39 2.71
CA VAL A 139 0.66 1.02 3.23
C VAL A 139 1.96 0.21 3.25
N GLN A 140 2.74 0.28 2.17
CA GLN A 140 4.00 -0.47 2.05
C GLN A 140 5.03 -0.02 3.08
N ALA A 141 5.08 1.28 3.40
CA ALA A 141 5.93 1.83 4.45
C ALA A 141 5.65 1.19 5.80
N PHE A 142 4.38 1.09 6.15
CA PHE A 142 3.96 0.45 7.38
C PHE A 142 4.27 -1.05 7.39
N LEU A 143 3.96 -1.77 6.32
CA LEU A 143 4.26 -3.20 6.21
C LEU A 143 5.76 -3.47 6.38
N TYR A 144 6.63 -2.62 5.83
CA TYR A 144 8.07 -2.71 6.06
C TYR A 144 8.46 -2.40 7.50
N ALA A 145 7.80 -1.46 8.16
CA ALA A 145 8.08 -1.16 9.56
C ALA A 145 7.69 -2.29 10.51
N ILE A 146 6.55 -2.96 10.28
CA ILE A 146 6.12 -4.08 11.13
C ILE A 146 6.82 -5.40 10.80
N PHE A 147 7.47 -5.53 9.64
CA PHE A 147 8.08 -6.78 9.22
C PHE A 147 9.17 -7.32 10.19
N PRO A 148 10.15 -6.51 10.66
CA PRO A 148 11.17 -7.02 11.57
C PRO A 148 10.63 -7.59 12.89
N PRO A 149 9.75 -6.89 13.63
CA PRO A 149 9.15 -7.46 14.84
C PRO A 149 8.25 -8.66 14.54
N LEU A 150 7.48 -8.62 13.44
CA LEU A 150 6.65 -9.74 13.00
C LEU A 150 7.49 -10.99 12.71
N LEU A 151 8.61 -10.84 12.02
CA LEU A 151 9.52 -11.95 11.71
C LEU A 151 10.06 -12.61 12.99
N VAL A 152 10.33 -11.84 14.05
CA VAL A 152 10.77 -12.39 15.34
C VAL A 152 9.69 -13.26 15.97
N VAL A 153 8.43 -12.83 15.90
CA VAL A 153 7.28 -13.61 16.41
C VAL A 153 7.07 -14.87 15.57
N LEU A 154 7.08 -14.74 14.25
CA LEU A 154 6.87 -15.87 13.32
C LEU A 154 7.94 -16.94 13.44
N LYS A 155 9.21 -16.56 13.68
CA LYS A 155 10.30 -17.53 13.92
C LYS A 155 10.13 -18.38 15.19
N LYS A 156 9.37 -17.89 16.17
CA LYS A 156 9.09 -18.61 17.41
C LYS A 156 7.84 -19.49 17.31
N ALA A 157 7.04 -19.31 16.27
CA ALA A 157 5.79 -20.03 16.08
C ALA A 157 6.06 -21.36 15.34
N ASP A 158 5.45 -22.43 15.83
CA ASP A 158 5.43 -23.71 15.15
C ASP A 158 4.47 -23.68 13.92
N ALA A 159 4.58 -24.69 13.07
CA ALA A 159 3.76 -24.78 11.85
C ALA A 159 2.25 -24.82 12.14
N ARG A 160 1.84 -25.35 13.29
CA ARG A 160 0.42 -25.40 13.70
C ARG A 160 -0.08 -23.99 14.02
N ARG A 161 0.68 -23.24 14.83
CA ARG A 161 0.35 -21.84 15.17
C ARG A 161 0.30 -20.95 13.94
N LEU A 162 1.26 -21.11 13.02
CA LEU A 162 1.27 -20.34 11.77
C LEU A 162 0.03 -20.61 10.91
N ARG A 163 -0.39 -21.88 10.79
CA ARG A 163 -1.64 -22.23 10.09
C ARG A 163 -2.88 -21.66 10.77
N CYS A 164 -2.95 -21.72 12.10
CA CYS A 164 -4.06 -21.11 12.84
C CYS A 164 -4.11 -19.59 12.65
N ILE A 165 -2.98 -18.90 12.73
CA ILE A 165 -2.91 -17.44 12.48
C ILE A 165 -3.37 -17.11 11.06
N ALA A 166 -2.90 -17.85 10.05
CA ALA A 166 -3.31 -17.64 8.65
C ALA A 166 -4.81 -17.87 8.48
N ALA A 167 -5.38 -18.93 9.06
CA ALA A 167 -6.80 -19.21 9.02
C ALA A 167 -7.64 -18.12 9.69
N VAL A 168 -7.22 -17.63 10.86
CA VAL A 168 -7.90 -16.52 11.56
C VAL A 168 -7.88 -15.26 10.73
N ILE A 169 -6.71 -14.86 10.17
CA ILE A 169 -6.60 -13.69 9.31
C ILE A 169 -7.51 -13.83 8.10
N PHE A 170 -7.53 -14.99 7.45
CA PHE A 170 -8.41 -15.27 6.31
C PHE A 170 -9.89 -15.15 6.67
N CYS A 171 -10.32 -15.75 7.80
CA CYS A 171 -11.70 -15.64 8.28
C CYS A 171 -12.09 -14.19 8.58
N VAL A 172 -11.22 -13.43 9.27
CA VAL A 172 -11.45 -12.00 9.57
C VAL A 172 -11.59 -11.20 8.27
N GLN A 173 -10.76 -11.47 7.27
CA GLN A 173 -10.82 -10.77 5.98
C GLN A 173 -12.10 -11.11 5.20
N CYS A 174 -12.54 -12.37 5.22
CA CYS A 174 -13.80 -12.78 4.62
C CYS A 174 -15.00 -12.11 5.32
N LEU A 175 -15.00 -12.08 6.65
CA LEU A 175 -16.05 -11.42 7.44
C LEU A 175 -16.08 -9.90 7.18
N ALA A 176 -14.93 -9.25 7.17
CA ALA A 176 -14.83 -7.82 6.86
C ALA A 176 -15.32 -7.51 5.43
N SER A 177 -14.96 -8.35 4.47
CA SER A 177 -15.42 -8.21 3.07
C SER A 177 -16.94 -8.44 2.95
N TYR A 178 -17.47 -9.42 3.66
CA TYR A 178 -18.91 -9.68 3.73
C TYR A 178 -19.64 -8.50 4.37
N TYR A 179 -19.18 -8.02 5.53
CA TYR A 179 -19.75 -6.86 6.22
C TYR A 179 -19.77 -5.60 5.35
N ASN A 180 -18.66 -5.32 4.65
CA ASN A 180 -18.59 -4.17 3.74
C ASN A 180 -19.60 -4.31 2.58
N ARG A 181 -19.79 -5.51 2.03
CA ARG A 181 -20.78 -5.73 0.97
C ARG A 181 -22.21 -5.54 1.46
N VAL A 182 -22.55 -6.08 2.63
CA VAL A 182 -23.91 -6.03 3.18
C VAL A 182 -24.22 -4.67 3.80
N GLY A 183 -23.25 -4.10 4.55
CA GLY A 183 -23.44 -2.85 5.31
C GLY A 183 -23.40 -1.58 4.47
N THR A 184 -22.64 -1.58 3.36
CA THR A 184 -22.49 -0.37 2.52
C THR A 184 -23.34 -0.36 1.25
N GLY A 185 -24.10 -1.43 0.98
CA GLY A 185 -24.89 -1.55 -0.24
C GLY A 185 -24.05 -1.57 -1.54
N TYR A 186 -22.73 -1.69 -1.43
CA TYR A 186 -21.80 -1.67 -2.57
C TYR A 186 -21.99 -2.83 -3.56
N GLY A 187 -22.86 -3.79 -3.25
CA GLY A 187 -23.23 -4.90 -4.13
C GLY A 187 -24.30 -4.56 -5.17
N SER A 188 -24.99 -3.44 -5.05
CA SER A 188 -26.12 -3.05 -5.91
C SER A 188 -25.86 -1.88 -6.85
N GLN A 189 -24.69 -1.23 -6.75
CA GLN A 189 -24.32 -0.17 -7.70
C GLN A 189 -23.47 -0.79 -8.81
N PRO A 190 -24.00 -0.90 -10.06
CA PRO A 190 -23.12 -1.05 -11.21
C PRO A 190 -22.17 0.16 -11.20
N TYR A 191 -20.92 -0.07 -11.52
CA TYR A 191 -19.89 0.96 -11.68
C TYR A 191 -20.40 2.03 -12.66
N SER A 192 -21.20 2.96 -12.18
CA SER A 192 -21.62 4.11 -12.95
C SER A 192 -20.47 5.11 -12.90
N ILE A 193 -19.70 5.14 -13.97
CA ILE A 193 -18.82 6.26 -14.28
C ILE A 193 -19.72 7.49 -14.28
N PRO A 194 -19.52 8.52 -13.44
CA PRO A 194 -20.29 9.73 -13.54
C PRO A 194 -19.98 10.34 -14.90
N THR A 195 -20.93 10.24 -15.83
CA THR A 195 -20.94 11.02 -17.06
C THR A 195 -21.07 12.47 -16.61
N ARG A 196 -20.00 13.23 -16.69
CA ARG A 196 -20.03 14.68 -16.59
C ARG A 196 -20.84 15.20 -17.79
N THR A 197 -22.05 15.63 -17.55
CA THR A 197 -22.74 16.64 -18.38
C THR A 197 -22.26 18.01 -17.96
#